data_fc9d04ee17eaea18d5bd92207899edeb
#
_entry.id   fc9d04ee17eaea18d5bd92207899edeb
#
_cell.length_a   1.000
_cell.length_b   1.000
_cell.length_c   1.000
_cell.angle_alpha   90.00
_cell.angle_beta   90.00
_cell.angle_gamma   90.00
#
_symmetry.space_group_name_H-M   'P 1'
#
loop_
_entity.id
_entity.type
_entity.pdbx_description
1 polymer ?
#
loop_
_entity_poly.entity_id
_entity_poly.type
_entity_poly.pdbx_seq_one_letter_code
_entity_poly.pdbx_strand_id
1 'polypeptide(L)'
;MHITSEPAILYFGTPVVLVSTVNENGTYNLAPMSSAWWLAWRCVLGFGAHSKTPQNMIRTGECVLNLPSADMTGAVNRLALTTGSNPVPASKIARGYRYDPEKFATAGLTARRSEAVAPPRVMECPVQLEATVESVHPLAEQDEKWHGRLLAIEVRIRRVHLSEAILAEDDSNRIDPDKWRPLIMSFQHFYGLTPNRLSDSRLARIPESLYRAS
;
A
#
# COMPACT_ATOMS: atom_id res chain seq x y z
N MET A 1 10.70 5.54 32.64
CA MET A 1 9.63 6.48 33.03
C MET A 1 8.70 6.67 31.84
N HIS A 2 7.39 6.66 32.03
CA HIS A 2 6.38 6.96 30.99
C HIS A 2 5.64 8.24 31.38
N ILE A 3 5.25 9.02 30.39
CA ILE A 3 4.42 10.22 30.56
C ILE A 3 3.17 10.09 29.69
N THR A 4 2.09 10.71 30.10
CA THR A 4 0.90 10.86 29.25
C THR A 4 1.20 11.86 28.16
N SER A 5 0.79 11.55 26.90
CA SER A 5 1.04 12.39 25.73
C SER A 5 -0.10 12.23 24.73
N GLU A 6 -0.36 13.26 23.93
CA GLU A 6 -1.38 13.29 22.87
C GLU A 6 -0.73 13.61 21.51
N PRO A 7 0.02 12.67 20.92
CA PRO A 7 0.67 12.91 19.63
C PRO A 7 -0.37 13.04 18.51
N ALA A 8 -0.13 13.99 17.60
CA ALA A 8 -1.03 14.23 16.46
C ALA A 8 -1.02 13.09 15.43
N ILE A 9 -0.01 12.23 15.44
CA ILE A 9 0.19 11.13 14.48
C ILE A 9 0.58 9.87 15.23
N LEU A 10 -0.01 8.72 14.84
CA LEU A 10 0.24 7.40 15.44
C LEU A 10 0.75 6.39 14.39
N TYR A 11 1.67 6.79 13.53
CA TYR A 11 2.30 5.91 12.54
C TYR A 11 3.63 5.36 13.05
N PHE A 12 3.60 4.21 13.72
CA PHE A 12 4.75 3.58 14.39
C PHE A 12 5.57 2.61 13.52
N GLY A 13 5.60 2.83 12.23
CA GLY A 13 6.35 2.00 11.28
C GLY A 13 5.46 0.96 10.59
N THR A 14 5.01 1.31 9.38
CA THR A 14 4.18 0.45 8.53
C THR A 14 4.76 0.42 7.11
N PRO A 15 4.58 -0.66 6.35
CA PRO A 15 5.08 -0.73 4.99
C PRO A 15 4.40 0.32 4.12
N VAL A 16 5.15 0.92 3.21
CA VAL A 16 4.60 1.78 2.16
C VAL A 16 4.02 0.89 1.06
N VAL A 17 2.84 1.25 0.58
CA VAL A 17 2.16 0.58 -0.54
C VAL A 17 1.78 1.62 -1.58
N LEU A 18 2.11 1.38 -2.85
CA LEU A 18 1.60 2.13 -3.98
C LEU A 18 0.34 1.42 -4.49
N VAL A 19 -0.83 2.00 -4.23
CA VAL A 19 -2.10 1.42 -4.69
C VAL A 19 -2.45 1.98 -6.05
N SER A 20 -2.52 1.13 -7.06
CA SER A 20 -3.01 1.49 -8.39
C SER A 20 -4.48 1.11 -8.56
N THR A 21 -5.24 1.97 -9.22
CA THR A 21 -6.67 1.82 -9.51
C THR A 21 -7.01 2.44 -10.86
N VAL A 22 -8.19 2.11 -11.42
CA VAL A 22 -8.68 2.68 -12.67
C VAL A 22 -9.66 3.81 -12.37
N ASN A 23 -9.46 4.97 -13.00
CA ASN A 23 -10.35 6.13 -12.96
C ASN A 23 -11.60 5.90 -13.82
N GLU A 24 -12.62 6.76 -13.67
CA GLU A 24 -13.87 6.69 -14.45
C GLU A 24 -13.65 6.82 -15.95
N ASN A 25 -12.65 7.59 -16.35
CA ASN A 25 -12.28 7.80 -17.76
C ASN A 25 -11.31 6.74 -18.32
N GLY A 26 -11.05 5.66 -17.58
CA GLY A 26 -10.15 4.59 -17.98
C GLY A 26 -8.67 4.86 -17.77
N THR A 27 -8.27 6.05 -17.33
CA THR A 27 -6.87 6.34 -16.94
C THR A 27 -6.52 5.70 -15.60
N TYR A 28 -5.23 5.69 -15.25
CA TYR A 28 -4.75 5.04 -14.04
C TYR A 28 -4.46 6.05 -12.94
N ASN A 29 -4.88 5.73 -11.71
CA ASN A 29 -4.46 6.45 -10.52
C ASN A 29 -3.45 5.61 -9.75
N LEU A 30 -2.45 6.27 -9.17
CA LEU A 30 -1.43 5.67 -8.30
C LEU A 30 -1.32 6.52 -7.03
N ALA A 31 -1.40 5.89 -5.86
CA ALA A 31 -1.35 6.61 -4.59
C ALA A 31 -0.50 5.89 -3.55
N PRO A 32 0.48 6.57 -2.94
CA PRO A 32 1.20 6.02 -1.80
C PRO A 32 0.32 6.04 -0.55
N MET A 33 0.42 4.99 0.25
CA MET A 33 -0.19 4.88 1.55
C MET A 33 0.63 3.97 2.45
N SER A 34 0.36 3.97 3.76
CA SER A 34 1.04 3.12 4.71
C SER A 34 0.11 2.50 5.77
N SER A 35 -1.18 2.80 5.74
CA SER A 35 -2.18 2.15 6.60
C SER A 35 -2.59 0.81 6.00
N ALA A 36 -1.68 -0.16 6.02
CA ALA A 36 -1.88 -1.48 5.41
C ALA A 36 -1.29 -2.59 6.28
N TRP A 37 -2.01 -3.73 6.36
CA TRP A 37 -1.52 -4.95 6.99
C TRP A 37 -2.14 -6.19 6.33
N TRP A 38 -1.46 -7.34 6.46
CA TRP A 38 -1.83 -8.59 5.81
C TRP A 38 -2.11 -9.69 6.83
N LEU A 39 -3.12 -10.50 6.53
CA LEU A 39 -3.38 -11.75 7.21
C LEU A 39 -3.80 -12.79 6.17
N ALA A 40 -3.06 -13.88 6.07
CA ALA A 40 -3.18 -14.83 4.97
C ALA A 40 -3.16 -14.13 3.60
N TRP A 41 -4.06 -14.49 2.69
CA TRP A 41 -4.22 -13.85 1.38
C TRP A 41 -5.24 -12.69 1.40
N ARG A 42 -5.23 -11.92 2.49
CA ARG A 42 -6.03 -10.71 2.69
C ARG A 42 -5.15 -9.54 3.06
N CYS A 43 -5.60 -8.36 2.68
CA CYS A 43 -5.02 -7.12 3.15
C CYS A 43 -6.13 -6.18 3.59
N VAL A 44 -5.92 -5.48 4.70
CA VAL A 44 -6.79 -4.38 5.12
C VAL A 44 -6.05 -3.07 4.93
N LEU A 45 -6.74 -2.12 4.31
CA LEU A 45 -6.23 -0.81 3.93
C LEU A 45 -7.06 0.29 4.57
N GLY A 46 -6.42 1.22 5.27
CA GLY A 46 -7.08 2.38 5.89
C GLY A 46 -7.06 3.60 4.97
N PHE A 47 -8.21 4.25 4.74
CA PHE A 47 -8.34 5.40 3.85
C PHE A 47 -9.15 6.54 4.45
N GLY A 48 -8.83 7.77 4.04
CA GLY A 48 -9.80 8.85 4.07
C GLY A 48 -10.86 8.61 2.98
N ALA A 49 -12.14 8.52 3.36
CA ALA A 49 -13.26 8.10 2.50
C ALA A 49 -13.38 8.91 1.19
N HIS A 50 -13.06 10.20 1.25
CA HIS A 50 -13.17 11.11 0.10
C HIS A 50 -11.91 11.13 -0.80
N SER A 51 -11.00 10.19 -0.62
CA SER A 51 -9.83 10.05 -1.48
C SER A 51 -10.17 9.28 -2.77
N LYS A 52 -9.47 9.60 -3.87
CA LYS A 52 -9.75 9.00 -5.19
C LYS A 52 -9.55 7.48 -5.19
N THR A 53 -8.52 6.99 -4.52
CA THR A 53 -8.20 5.56 -4.48
C THR A 53 -9.35 4.71 -3.92
N PRO A 54 -9.88 4.95 -2.69
CA PRO A 54 -11.00 4.15 -2.19
C PRO A 54 -12.27 4.33 -3.04
N GLN A 55 -12.54 5.51 -3.61
CA GLN A 55 -13.67 5.71 -4.52
C GLN A 55 -13.55 4.80 -5.75
N ASN A 56 -12.36 4.73 -6.36
CA ASN A 56 -12.11 3.83 -7.48
C ASN A 56 -12.25 2.35 -7.07
N MET A 57 -11.65 1.97 -5.93
CA MET A 57 -11.73 0.58 -5.41
C MET A 57 -13.17 0.14 -5.17
N ILE A 58 -13.99 0.99 -4.55
CA ILE A 58 -15.41 0.70 -4.30
C ILE A 58 -16.19 0.58 -5.61
N ARG A 59 -15.91 1.46 -6.58
CA ARG A 59 -16.59 1.47 -7.89
C ARG A 59 -16.22 0.28 -8.75
N THR A 60 -14.92 -0.11 -8.79
CA THR A 60 -14.43 -1.18 -9.69
C THR A 60 -14.34 -2.54 -9.04
N GLY A 61 -14.30 -2.59 -7.71
CA GLY A 61 -14.03 -3.83 -6.97
C GLY A 61 -12.57 -4.30 -7.06
N GLU A 62 -11.64 -3.50 -7.61
CA GLU A 62 -10.29 -3.95 -7.95
C GLU A 62 -9.20 -2.95 -7.59
N CYS A 63 -8.00 -3.46 -7.28
CA CYS A 63 -6.78 -2.68 -7.12
C CYS A 63 -5.54 -3.55 -7.31
N VAL A 64 -4.37 -2.90 -7.40
CA VAL A 64 -3.08 -3.59 -7.24
C VAL A 64 -2.32 -2.91 -6.11
N LEU A 65 -1.78 -3.73 -5.20
CA LEU A 65 -0.91 -3.30 -4.11
C LEU A 65 0.53 -3.54 -4.56
N ASN A 66 1.24 -2.46 -4.84
CA ASN A 66 2.64 -2.53 -5.25
C ASN A 66 3.51 -2.10 -4.07
N LEU A 67 4.41 -2.96 -3.62
CA LEU A 67 5.28 -2.69 -2.47
C LEU A 67 6.65 -2.24 -2.98
N PRO A 68 7.01 -0.96 -2.79
CA PRO A 68 8.31 -0.45 -3.17
C PRO A 68 9.40 -0.92 -2.21
N SER A 69 10.59 -1.12 -2.73
CA SER A 69 11.80 -1.29 -1.93
C SER A 69 12.33 0.05 -1.39
N ALA A 70 13.23 0.00 -0.41
CA ALA A 70 13.75 1.18 0.27
C ALA A 70 14.51 2.16 -0.64
N ASP A 71 15.06 1.70 -1.77
CA ASP A 71 15.72 2.52 -2.79
C ASP A 71 14.75 3.32 -3.68
N MET A 72 13.44 3.01 -3.61
CA MET A 72 12.40 3.70 -4.38
C MET A 72 11.82 4.96 -3.70
N THR A 73 12.45 5.45 -2.61
CA THR A 73 11.99 6.65 -1.87
C THR A 73 11.76 7.85 -2.77
N GLY A 74 12.62 8.08 -3.77
CA GLY A 74 12.51 9.19 -4.71
C GLY A 74 11.22 9.12 -5.54
N ALA A 75 10.86 7.95 -6.05
CA ALA A 75 9.64 7.73 -6.82
C ALA A 75 8.39 7.94 -5.95
N VAL A 76 8.38 7.37 -4.74
CA VAL A 76 7.27 7.52 -3.78
C VAL A 76 7.11 8.99 -3.36
N ASN A 77 8.22 9.70 -3.10
CA ASN A 77 8.18 11.09 -2.67
C ASN A 77 7.65 12.03 -3.77
N ARG A 78 7.89 11.73 -5.05
CA ARG A 78 7.29 12.50 -6.16
C ARG A 78 5.76 12.43 -6.20
N LEU A 79 5.15 11.37 -5.65
CA LEU A 79 3.69 11.24 -5.49
C LEU A 79 3.15 11.95 -4.25
N ALA A 80 4.00 12.34 -3.31
CA ALA A 80 3.58 13.09 -2.13
C ALA A 80 2.87 14.38 -2.55
N LEU A 81 1.82 14.74 -1.80
CA LEU A 81 0.99 15.92 -2.06
C LEU A 81 0.35 15.96 -3.47
N THR A 82 0.22 14.81 -4.14
CA THR A 82 -0.60 14.68 -5.36
C THR A 82 -1.95 14.03 -5.05
N THR A 83 -2.97 14.35 -5.82
CA THR A 83 -4.30 13.72 -5.73
C THR A 83 -4.88 13.45 -7.11
N GLY A 84 -5.59 12.32 -7.25
CA GLY A 84 -6.40 12.02 -8.44
C GLY A 84 -7.79 12.66 -8.41
N SER A 85 -8.15 13.39 -7.33
CA SER A 85 -9.44 14.07 -7.24
C SER A 85 -9.41 15.40 -7.98
N ASN A 86 -10.38 15.63 -8.86
CA ASN A 86 -10.59 16.90 -9.55
C ASN A 86 -12.10 17.23 -9.53
N PRO A 87 -12.53 18.33 -8.87
CA PRO A 87 -11.69 19.31 -8.16
C PRO A 87 -10.97 18.74 -6.92
N VAL A 88 -9.87 19.39 -6.54
CA VAL A 88 -9.13 19.03 -5.31
C VAL A 88 -9.97 19.40 -4.10
N PRO A 89 -10.24 18.48 -3.16
CA PRO A 89 -10.98 18.78 -1.94
C PRO A 89 -10.31 19.89 -1.12
N ALA A 90 -11.10 20.80 -0.53
CA ALA A 90 -10.60 21.94 0.24
C ALA A 90 -9.61 21.54 1.37
N SER A 91 -9.89 20.44 2.06
CA SER A 91 -9.01 19.90 3.10
C SER A 91 -7.65 19.41 2.56
N LYS A 92 -7.57 19.03 1.29
CA LYS A 92 -6.32 18.70 0.62
C LYS A 92 -5.58 19.93 0.12
N ILE A 93 -6.31 20.92 -0.42
CA ILE A 93 -5.72 22.21 -0.83
C ILE A 93 -4.99 22.86 0.36
N ALA A 94 -5.65 22.92 1.53
CA ALA A 94 -5.06 23.48 2.75
C ALA A 94 -3.75 22.78 3.20
N ARG A 95 -3.51 21.54 2.75
CA ARG A 95 -2.29 20.76 3.00
C ARG A 95 -1.30 20.77 1.83
N GLY A 96 -1.53 21.58 0.79
CA GLY A 96 -0.65 21.73 -0.36
C GLY A 96 -0.80 20.64 -1.44
N TYR A 97 -1.89 19.87 -1.43
CA TYR A 97 -2.13 18.87 -2.49
C TYR A 97 -2.53 19.53 -3.81
N ARG A 98 -2.03 18.99 -4.90
CA ARG A 98 -2.40 19.37 -6.27
C ARG A 98 -3.00 18.19 -7.03
N TYR A 99 -3.89 18.47 -7.97
CA TYR A 99 -4.38 17.48 -8.92
C TYR A 99 -3.24 17.03 -9.84
N ASP A 100 -3.14 15.73 -10.05
CA ASP A 100 -2.18 15.12 -10.96
C ASP A 100 -2.82 13.92 -11.65
N PRO A 101 -3.12 14.01 -12.96
CA PRO A 101 -3.68 12.90 -13.74
C PRO A 101 -2.63 11.87 -14.18
N GLU A 102 -1.34 12.26 -14.23
CA GLU A 102 -0.25 11.47 -14.83
C GLU A 102 0.71 10.89 -13.77
N LYS A 103 0.16 10.33 -12.71
CA LYS A 103 0.93 9.93 -11.53
C LYS A 103 2.02 8.89 -11.79
N PHE A 104 1.85 8.00 -12.74
CA PHE A 104 2.91 7.08 -13.15
C PHE A 104 4.10 7.84 -13.74
N ALA A 105 3.84 8.77 -14.66
CA ALA A 105 4.88 9.61 -15.25
C ALA A 105 5.53 10.51 -14.20
N THR A 106 4.75 11.16 -13.33
CA THR A 106 5.24 11.98 -12.21
C THR A 106 6.16 11.19 -11.29
N ALA A 107 5.82 9.95 -11.00
CA ALA A 107 6.65 9.08 -10.18
C ALA A 107 7.87 8.53 -10.94
N GLY A 108 7.91 8.63 -12.26
CA GLY A 108 8.92 7.97 -13.11
C GLY A 108 8.80 6.43 -12.99
N LEU A 109 7.57 5.93 -12.95
CA LEU A 109 7.24 4.51 -12.82
C LEU A 109 6.48 4.01 -14.04
N THR A 110 6.65 2.73 -14.35
CA THR A 110 6.07 2.09 -15.53
C THR A 110 4.83 1.28 -15.16
N ALA A 111 3.70 1.62 -15.79
CA ALA A 111 2.48 0.83 -15.69
C ALA A 111 2.62 -0.46 -16.51
N ARG A 112 2.49 -1.61 -15.86
CA ARG A 112 2.50 -2.93 -16.50
C ARG A 112 1.12 -3.58 -16.36
N ARG A 113 0.60 -4.14 -17.45
CA ARG A 113 -0.69 -4.83 -17.47
C ARG A 113 -0.73 -5.93 -16.39
N SER A 114 -1.82 -5.97 -15.65
CA SER A 114 -2.16 -7.04 -14.72
C SER A 114 -2.74 -8.27 -15.45
N GLU A 115 -2.81 -9.39 -14.77
CA GLU A 115 -3.32 -10.66 -15.31
C GLU A 115 -4.74 -10.97 -14.82
N ALA A 116 -5.06 -10.60 -13.57
CA ALA A 116 -6.32 -10.96 -12.93
C ALA A 116 -7.26 -9.76 -12.68
N VAL A 117 -6.77 -8.53 -12.79
CA VAL A 117 -7.53 -7.29 -12.53
C VAL A 117 -7.21 -6.22 -13.57
N ALA A 118 -8.08 -5.20 -13.71
CA ALA A 118 -7.88 -4.11 -14.66
C ALA A 118 -6.81 -3.07 -14.26
N PRO A 119 -6.65 -2.68 -12.98
CA PRO A 119 -5.61 -1.73 -12.58
C PRO A 119 -4.21 -2.27 -12.88
N PRO A 120 -3.27 -1.44 -13.36
CA PRO A 120 -1.93 -1.89 -13.73
C PRO A 120 -1.06 -2.14 -12.49
N ARG A 121 -0.07 -3.01 -12.65
CA ARG A 121 1.05 -3.19 -11.73
C ARG A 121 2.09 -2.08 -11.94
N VAL A 122 2.91 -1.80 -10.93
CA VAL A 122 4.10 -0.95 -11.04
C VAL A 122 5.30 -1.86 -11.33
N MET A 123 5.89 -1.74 -12.53
CA MET A 123 6.93 -2.65 -13.01
C MET A 123 8.16 -2.71 -12.09
N GLU A 124 8.54 -1.58 -11.50
CA GLU A 124 9.73 -1.43 -10.68
C GLU A 124 9.55 -1.96 -9.23
N CYS A 125 8.30 -2.17 -8.78
CA CYS A 125 8.06 -2.70 -7.44
C CYS A 125 8.39 -4.19 -7.36
N PRO A 126 9.24 -4.62 -6.41
CA PRO A 126 9.62 -6.03 -6.27
C PRO A 126 8.47 -6.96 -5.91
N VAL A 127 7.41 -6.44 -5.28
CA VAL A 127 6.20 -7.18 -4.91
C VAL A 127 4.99 -6.47 -5.49
N GLN A 128 4.16 -7.20 -6.24
CA GLN A 128 2.94 -6.67 -6.85
C GLN A 128 1.80 -7.67 -6.58
N LEU A 129 0.74 -7.20 -5.93
CA LEU A 129 -0.38 -8.01 -5.47
C LEU A 129 -1.65 -7.54 -6.17
N GLU A 130 -2.14 -8.31 -7.12
CA GLU A 130 -3.44 -8.05 -7.76
C GLU A 130 -4.56 -8.49 -6.82
N ALA A 131 -5.54 -7.63 -6.58
CA ALA A 131 -6.52 -7.82 -5.53
C ALA A 131 -7.92 -7.37 -5.92
N THR A 132 -8.91 -8.04 -5.33
CA THR A 132 -10.33 -7.67 -5.40
C THR A 132 -10.83 -7.20 -4.04
N VAL A 133 -11.72 -6.19 -4.04
CA VAL A 133 -12.39 -5.72 -2.82
C VAL A 133 -13.37 -6.79 -2.34
N GLU A 134 -13.26 -7.18 -1.07
CA GLU A 134 -14.18 -8.12 -0.42
C GLU A 134 -15.19 -7.38 0.46
N SER A 135 -14.71 -6.36 1.19
CA SER A 135 -15.57 -5.64 2.14
C SER A 135 -15.10 -4.20 2.36
N VAL A 136 -16.04 -3.34 2.70
CA VAL A 136 -15.79 -1.93 3.04
C VAL A 136 -16.41 -1.65 4.40
N HIS A 137 -15.58 -1.23 5.35
CA HIS A 137 -15.98 -0.99 6.73
C HIS A 137 -15.80 0.50 7.07
N PRO A 138 -16.88 1.25 7.30
CA PRO A 138 -16.77 2.58 7.86
C PRO A 138 -16.14 2.52 9.26
N LEU A 139 -15.25 3.47 9.55
CA LEU A 139 -14.61 3.59 10.86
C LEU A 139 -15.13 4.81 11.59
N ALA A 140 -15.13 4.74 12.94
CA ALA A 140 -15.51 5.83 13.82
C ALA A 140 -16.93 6.38 13.56
N GLU A 141 -17.90 5.52 13.25
CA GLU A 141 -19.28 5.91 12.94
C GLU A 141 -19.99 6.57 14.12
N GLN A 142 -19.57 6.28 15.35
CA GLN A 142 -20.13 6.88 16.58
C GLN A 142 -19.45 8.21 16.96
N ASP A 143 -18.41 8.61 16.25
CA ASP A 143 -17.67 9.85 16.49
C ASP A 143 -18.12 10.92 15.50
N GLU A 144 -18.85 11.93 15.94
CA GLU A 144 -19.38 13.01 15.09
C GLU A 144 -18.31 13.70 14.25
N LYS A 145 -17.08 13.82 14.77
CA LYS A 145 -15.95 14.44 14.07
C LYS A 145 -15.47 13.59 12.90
N TRP A 146 -15.51 12.26 13.03
CA TRP A 146 -14.94 11.32 12.08
C TRP A 146 -15.97 10.54 11.26
N HIS A 147 -17.26 10.65 11.59
CA HIS A 147 -18.34 10.00 10.88
C HIS A 147 -18.24 10.20 9.36
N GLY A 148 -18.26 9.12 8.59
CA GLY A 148 -18.18 9.12 7.14
C GLY A 148 -16.84 9.56 6.55
N ARG A 149 -15.79 9.74 7.38
CA ARG A 149 -14.48 10.25 6.92
C ARG A 149 -13.41 9.19 6.78
N LEU A 150 -13.55 8.05 7.44
CA LEU A 150 -12.55 6.99 7.49
C LEU A 150 -13.15 5.66 7.05
N LEU A 151 -12.38 4.89 6.28
CA LEU A 151 -12.74 3.56 5.80
C LEU A 151 -11.60 2.57 6.06
N ALA A 152 -11.94 1.34 6.42
CA ALA A 152 -11.10 0.18 6.24
C ALA A 152 -11.65 -0.64 5.07
N ILE A 153 -10.81 -0.97 4.08
CA ILE A 153 -11.18 -1.78 2.93
C ILE A 153 -10.41 -3.09 2.99
N GLU A 154 -11.15 -4.19 3.08
CA GLU A 154 -10.60 -5.53 2.98
C GLU A 154 -10.50 -5.93 1.51
N VAL A 155 -9.32 -6.41 1.10
CA VAL A 155 -9.09 -6.95 -0.22
C VAL A 155 -8.55 -8.37 -0.16
N ARG A 156 -8.95 -9.19 -1.13
CA ARG A 156 -8.43 -10.54 -1.36
C ARG A 156 -7.37 -10.50 -2.43
N ILE A 157 -6.19 -11.04 -2.15
CA ILE A 157 -5.13 -11.20 -3.12
C ILE A 157 -5.50 -12.32 -4.10
N ARG A 158 -5.46 -12.01 -5.39
CA ARG A 158 -5.78 -12.92 -6.49
C ARG A 158 -4.55 -13.48 -7.18
N ARG A 159 -3.52 -12.62 -7.30
CA ARG A 159 -2.26 -12.96 -7.95
C ARG A 159 -1.12 -12.23 -7.26
N VAL A 160 0.00 -12.92 -7.10
CA VAL A 160 1.24 -12.37 -6.55
C VAL A 160 2.31 -12.43 -7.64
N HIS A 161 2.98 -11.30 -7.88
CA HIS A 161 4.16 -11.22 -8.73
C HIS A 161 5.34 -10.76 -7.88
N LEU A 162 6.43 -11.50 -7.94
CA LEU A 162 7.64 -11.26 -7.18
C LEU A 162 8.82 -11.08 -8.13
N SER A 163 9.70 -10.15 -7.79
CA SER A 163 11.00 -10.06 -8.44
C SER A 163 11.84 -11.29 -8.05
N GLU A 164 12.48 -11.92 -9.02
CA GLU A 164 13.41 -13.03 -8.77
C GLU A 164 14.52 -12.63 -7.79
N ALA A 165 14.92 -11.35 -7.78
CA ALA A 165 15.98 -10.85 -6.91
C ALA A 165 15.68 -10.96 -5.41
N ILE A 166 14.41 -11.11 -5.00
CA ILE A 166 14.02 -11.25 -3.60
C ILE A 166 13.60 -12.67 -3.22
N LEU A 167 13.68 -13.62 -4.15
CA LEU A 167 13.32 -15.01 -3.90
C LEU A 167 14.44 -15.78 -3.21
N ALA A 168 14.05 -16.81 -2.46
CA ALA A 168 14.97 -17.81 -1.95
C ALA A 168 15.53 -18.65 -3.12
N GLU A 169 16.77 -19.11 -3.02
CA GLU A 169 17.43 -19.84 -4.09
C GLU A 169 16.83 -21.24 -4.35
N ASP A 170 16.25 -21.81 -3.30
CA ASP A 170 15.71 -23.17 -3.29
C ASP A 170 14.19 -23.26 -3.56
N ASP A 171 13.46 -22.13 -3.50
CA ASP A 171 12.00 -22.12 -3.69
C ASP A 171 11.51 -20.79 -4.27
N SER A 172 11.02 -20.80 -5.50
CA SER A 172 10.43 -19.63 -6.18
C SER A 172 9.11 -19.12 -5.54
N ASN A 173 8.53 -19.86 -4.61
CA ASN A 173 7.36 -19.45 -3.82
C ASN A 173 7.72 -18.91 -2.43
N ARG A 174 9.01 -18.74 -2.14
CA ARG A 174 9.50 -18.23 -0.87
C ARG A 174 10.29 -16.94 -1.07
N ILE A 175 9.92 -15.91 -0.32
CA ILE A 175 10.68 -14.66 -0.26
C ILE A 175 11.83 -14.86 0.73
N ASP A 176 13.02 -14.46 0.32
CA ASP A 176 14.18 -14.37 1.22
C ASP A 176 14.09 -13.07 2.04
N PRO A 177 13.90 -13.14 3.36
CA PRO A 177 13.76 -11.95 4.19
C PRO A 177 15.02 -11.08 4.24
N ASP A 178 16.18 -11.64 3.90
CA ASP A 178 17.43 -10.87 3.84
C ASP A 178 17.63 -10.15 2.51
N LYS A 179 16.94 -10.59 1.46
CA LYS A 179 16.92 -9.92 0.14
C LYS A 179 15.79 -8.88 0.04
N TRP A 180 14.67 -9.09 0.72
CA TRP A 180 13.55 -8.16 0.72
C TRP A 180 13.83 -6.95 1.60
N ARG A 181 13.81 -5.76 1.00
CA ARG A 181 14.08 -4.47 1.67
C ARG A 181 12.89 -3.51 1.50
N PRO A 182 11.80 -3.69 2.27
CA PRO A 182 10.61 -2.85 2.17
C PRO A 182 10.89 -1.39 2.53
N LEU A 183 10.19 -0.49 1.86
CA LEU A 183 10.10 0.90 2.28
C LEU A 183 9.10 1.00 3.45
N ILE A 184 9.52 1.61 4.53
CA ILE A 184 8.72 1.79 5.76
C ILE A 184 8.42 3.27 5.96
N MET A 185 7.18 3.59 6.31
CA MET A 185 6.78 4.90 6.80
C MET A 185 6.68 4.84 8.32
N SER A 186 7.48 5.65 9.01
CA SER A 186 7.35 5.87 10.44
C SER A 186 7.12 7.36 10.69
N PHE A 187 5.97 7.67 11.27
CA PHE A 187 5.45 9.04 11.34
C PHE A 187 5.41 9.68 9.93
N GLN A 188 6.24 10.64 9.61
CA GLN A 188 6.28 11.32 8.31
C GLN A 188 7.62 11.09 7.57
N HIS A 189 8.40 10.09 7.98
CA HIS A 189 9.72 9.82 7.44
C HIS A 189 9.82 8.41 6.89
N PHE A 190 10.64 8.25 5.85
CA PHE A 190 10.96 6.96 5.25
C PHE A 190 12.10 6.28 5.96
N TYR A 191 11.94 4.96 6.16
CA TYR A 191 12.94 4.07 6.72
C TYR A 191 13.03 2.79 5.89
N GLY A 192 14.12 2.05 6.05
CA GLY A 192 14.29 0.68 5.58
C GLY A 192 14.62 -0.23 6.75
N LEU A 193 14.68 -1.52 6.50
CA LEU A 193 15.24 -2.48 7.46
C LEU A 193 16.75 -2.31 7.57
N THR A 194 17.31 -2.65 8.72
CA THR A 194 18.77 -2.76 8.88
C THR A 194 19.35 -3.79 7.91
N PRO A 195 20.62 -3.66 7.46
CA PRO A 195 21.23 -4.63 6.56
C PRO A 195 21.24 -6.06 7.11
N ASN A 196 21.37 -6.20 8.43
CA ASN A 196 21.47 -7.49 9.10
C ASN A 196 20.24 -7.76 9.97
N ARG A 197 19.89 -9.03 10.12
CA ARG A 197 18.91 -9.47 11.11
C ARG A 197 19.38 -9.09 12.50
N LEU A 198 18.45 -8.72 13.37
CA LEU A 198 18.73 -8.51 14.79
C LEU A 198 18.87 -9.85 15.51
N SER A 199 17.98 -10.80 15.21
CA SER A 199 18.00 -12.17 15.75
C SER A 199 17.01 -13.03 14.96
N ASP A 200 17.17 -14.35 15.02
CA ASP A 200 16.16 -15.28 14.53
C ASP A 200 14.97 -15.35 15.48
N SER A 201 13.76 -15.28 14.93
CA SER A 201 12.54 -15.59 15.66
C SER A 201 12.40 -17.11 15.84
N ARG A 202 11.82 -17.54 16.98
CA ARG A 202 11.41 -18.95 17.13
C ARG A 202 10.40 -19.39 16.09
N LEU A 203 9.62 -18.45 15.54
CA LEU A 203 8.67 -18.71 14.46
C LEU A 203 9.36 -19.14 13.15
N ALA A 204 10.61 -18.72 12.93
CA ALA A 204 11.40 -19.14 11.77
C ALA A 204 11.70 -20.65 11.71
N ARG A 205 11.40 -21.39 12.80
CA ARG A 205 11.51 -22.85 12.86
C ARG A 205 10.28 -23.57 12.31
N ILE A 206 9.17 -22.84 12.10
CA ILE A 206 7.93 -23.38 11.57
C ILE A 206 8.03 -23.38 10.04
N PRO A 207 7.87 -24.54 9.37
CA PRO A 207 7.85 -24.59 7.92
C PRO A 207 6.77 -23.68 7.33
N GLU A 208 7.11 -22.83 6.34
CA GLU A 208 6.16 -21.92 5.71
C GLU A 208 4.97 -22.63 5.05
N SER A 209 5.16 -23.91 4.64
CA SER A 209 4.08 -24.73 4.10
C SER A 209 2.89 -24.90 5.05
N LEU A 210 3.11 -24.80 6.37
CA LEU A 210 2.04 -24.86 7.38
C LEU A 210 1.19 -23.59 7.45
N TYR A 211 1.64 -22.48 6.85
CA TYR A 211 0.86 -21.25 6.74
C TYR A 211 -0.02 -21.20 5.49
N ARG A 212 0.11 -22.16 4.58
CA ARG A 212 -0.79 -22.27 3.43
C ARG A 212 -2.13 -22.80 3.93
N ALA A 213 -3.20 -22.02 3.74
CA ALA A 213 -4.54 -22.55 3.91
C ALA A 213 -4.78 -23.66 2.89
N SER A 214 -5.16 -24.82 3.37
CA SER A 214 -5.62 -25.96 2.56
C SER A 214 -6.90 -25.63 1.80
#